data_ec76e2edebee34748ab61c0a7d2b8ead
#
_entry.id   ec76e2edebee34748ab61c0a7d2b8ead
#
_cell.length_a   1.000
_cell.length_b   1.000
_cell.length_c   1.000
_cell.angle_alpha   90.00
_cell.angle_beta   90.00
_cell.angle_gamma   90.00
#
_symmetry.space_group_name_H-M   'P 1'
#
loop_
_entity.id
_entity.type
_entity.pdbx_description
1 polymer ?
#
loop_
_entity_poly.entity_id
_entity_poly.type
_entity_poly.pdbx_seq_one_letter_code
_entity_poly.pdbx_strand_id
1 'polypeptide(L)'
;NVSDPAKQAAGPFNRPSDIALDAAGDLYISDGYGNARVHKFTSDGKLLFSWGEPGKTGPGEFHVPHGVWVHTDGRVFVADRENNRIQIFDADGKYLDQWTGLARPCDIYVDANNVFYVPELDGFMSILSIDGDIIATWDSPLDAGWGNGAHAVWVDSRGDLYVNQNVEGHRLVKYLRQ
;
A
#
# COMPACT_ATOMS: atom_id res chain seq x y z
N ASN A 1 -2.48 -7.49 17.93
CA ASN A 1 -3.67 -7.37 17.13
C ASN A 1 -3.94 -5.88 16.85
N VAL A 2 -3.74 -5.46 15.59
CA VAL A 2 -3.85 -4.06 15.15
C VAL A 2 -5.27 -3.49 15.25
N SER A 3 -6.28 -4.36 15.36
CA SER A 3 -7.67 -3.95 15.51
C SER A 3 -8.05 -3.56 16.96
N ASP A 4 -7.13 -3.66 17.91
CA ASP A 4 -7.40 -3.35 19.32
C ASP A 4 -6.91 -1.93 19.64
N PRO A 5 -7.81 -0.93 19.82
CA PRO A 5 -7.41 0.45 20.10
C PRO A 5 -6.56 0.58 21.37
N ALA A 6 -6.73 -0.32 22.36
CA ALA A 6 -5.96 -0.30 23.59
C ALA A 6 -4.47 -0.69 23.41
N LYS A 7 -4.15 -1.28 22.24
CA LYS A 7 -2.77 -1.68 21.91
C LYS A 7 -2.06 -0.70 20.99
N GLN A 8 -2.71 0.39 20.61
CA GLN A 8 -2.04 1.44 19.84
C GLN A 8 -1.06 2.21 20.72
N ALA A 9 0.14 2.44 20.18
CA ALA A 9 1.16 3.18 20.90
C ALA A 9 0.78 4.66 21.06
N ALA A 10 1.20 5.24 22.19
CA ALA A 10 1.04 6.67 22.44
C ALA A 10 2.00 7.55 21.62
N GLY A 11 3.07 6.97 21.05
CA GLY A 11 4.01 7.67 20.16
C GLY A 11 3.53 7.66 18.71
N PRO A 12 4.21 8.41 17.79
CA PRO A 12 3.78 8.46 16.42
C PRO A 12 3.84 7.10 15.75
N PHE A 13 4.83 6.26 16.03
CA PHE A 13 5.05 4.99 15.33
C PHE A 13 4.91 3.77 16.23
N ASN A 14 4.31 2.72 15.67
CA ASN A 14 4.29 1.39 16.24
C ASN A 14 4.38 0.32 15.13
N ARG A 15 5.58 0.09 14.62
CA ARG A 15 5.93 -0.77 13.49
C ARG A 15 5.35 -0.26 12.17
N PRO A 16 5.82 0.89 11.67
CA PRO A 16 5.45 1.40 10.37
C PRO A 16 5.83 0.40 9.27
N SER A 17 5.07 0.41 8.19
CA SER A 17 5.18 -0.56 7.10
C SER A 17 5.72 0.04 5.81
N ASP A 18 5.41 1.31 5.53
CA ASP A 18 5.82 1.95 4.28
C ASP A 18 5.88 3.47 4.40
N ILE A 19 6.54 4.12 3.42
CA ILE A 19 6.73 5.57 3.33
C ILE A 19 6.65 6.06 1.88
N ALA A 20 5.91 7.13 1.66
CA ALA A 20 5.87 7.86 0.39
C ALA A 20 6.12 9.36 0.60
N LEU A 21 6.53 10.04 -0.47
CA LEU A 21 6.74 11.48 -0.47
C LEU A 21 5.82 12.16 -1.48
N ASP A 22 5.32 13.34 -1.13
CA ASP A 22 4.69 14.21 -2.12
C ASP A 22 5.72 15.08 -2.86
N ALA A 23 5.25 15.89 -3.81
CA ALA A 23 6.11 16.76 -4.61
C ALA A 23 6.81 17.87 -3.79
N ALA A 24 6.31 18.19 -2.60
CA ALA A 24 6.94 19.15 -1.68
C ALA A 24 7.99 18.48 -0.78
N GLY A 25 8.07 17.15 -0.81
CA GLY A 25 8.94 16.35 0.03
C GLY A 25 8.33 16.01 1.40
N ASP A 26 7.06 16.31 1.63
CA ASP A 26 6.36 15.87 2.83
C ASP A 26 6.20 14.35 2.82
N LEU A 27 6.32 13.75 4.01
CA LEU A 27 6.36 12.31 4.20
C LEU A 27 4.99 11.79 4.62
N TYR A 28 4.53 10.73 3.96
CA TYR A 28 3.34 9.97 4.34
C TYR A 28 3.77 8.57 4.75
N ILE A 29 3.44 8.16 5.96
CA ILE A 29 3.93 6.91 6.55
C ILE A 29 2.75 6.07 7.00
N SER A 30 2.59 4.90 6.41
CA SER A 30 1.64 3.90 6.90
C SER A 30 2.20 3.20 8.13
N ASP A 31 1.42 3.10 9.20
CA ASP A 31 1.81 2.49 10.48
C ASP A 31 0.81 1.38 10.83
N GLY A 32 0.95 0.26 10.13
CA GLY A 32 -0.08 -0.78 10.07
C GLY A 32 0.12 -1.95 11.01
N TYR A 33 1.35 -2.32 11.38
CA TYR A 33 1.57 -3.54 12.16
C TYR A 33 1.28 -3.39 13.66
N GLY A 34 1.36 -2.20 14.18
CA GLY A 34 1.07 -1.93 15.59
C GLY A 34 0.00 -0.86 15.80
N ASN A 35 -0.21 -0.02 14.81
CA ASN A 35 -1.26 0.97 14.73
C ASN A 35 -2.18 0.69 13.52
N ALA A 36 -3.23 1.47 13.36
CA ALA A 36 -4.10 1.50 12.19
C ALA A 36 -4.18 2.95 11.69
N ARG A 37 -3.02 3.51 11.32
CA ARG A 37 -2.88 4.94 11.03
C ARG A 37 -1.99 5.20 9.83
N VAL A 38 -2.20 6.38 9.25
CA VAL A 38 -1.24 7.03 8.36
C VAL A 38 -0.83 8.35 9.01
N HIS A 39 0.46 8.68 8.93
CA HIS A 39 1.04 9.89 9.50
C HIS A 39 1.58 10.78 8.39
N LYS A 40 1.30 12.10 8.45
CA LYS A 40 1.94 13.08 7.58
C LYS A 40 2.95 13.89 8.36
N PHE A 41 4.16 14.00 7.81
CA PHE A 41 5.24 14.82 8.33
C PHE A 41 5.70 15.81 7.28
N THR A 42 6.26 16.93 7.71
CA THR A 42 7.04 17.81 6.84
C THR A 42 8.34 17.12 6.39
N SER A 43 8.96 17.61 5.33
CA SER A 43 10.24 17.13 4.81
C SER A 43 11.40 17.21 5.83
N ASP A 44 11.29 18.03 6.86
CA ASP A 44 12.24 18.12 7.97
C ASP A 44 11.88 17.25 9.19
N GLY A 45 10.82 16.42 9.05
CA GLY A 45 10.44 15.39 10.03
C GLY A 45 9.53 15.88 11.16
N LYS A 46 8.86 17.02 11.02
CA LYS A 46 7.85 17.47 11.99
C LYS A 46 6.50 16.84 11.67
N LEU A 47 5.90 16.15 12.65
CA LEU A 47 4.54 15.61 12.52
C LEU A 47 3.53 16.75 12.30
N LEU A 48 2.77 16.68 11.21
CA LEU A 48 1.68 17.59 10.88
C LEU A 48 0.38 17.07 11.47
N PHE A 49 -0.03 15.86 11.09
CA PHE A 49 -1.22 15.18 11.61
C PHE A 49 -1.16 13.67 11.31
N SER A 50 -2.16 12.97 11.84
CA SER A 50 -2.36 11.54 11.59
C SER A 50 -3.84 11.27 11.42
N TRP A 51 -4.18 10.27 10.59
CA TRP A 51 -5.56 9.82 10.41
C TRP A 51 -5.64 8.31 10.41
N GLY A 52 -6.87 7.82 10.52
CA GLY A 52 -7.20 6.40 10.56
C GLY A 52 -7.44 5.88 11.97
N GLU A 53 -8.23 4.83 12.02
CA GLU A 53 -8.57 4.10 13.23
C GLU A 53 -8.77 2.61 12.92
N PRO A 54 -8.68 1.72 13.91
CA PRO A 54 -8.92 0.30 13.69
C PRO A 54 -10.37 0.04 13.27
N GLY A 55 -10.55 -0.65 12.17
CA GLY A 55 -11.88 -1.07 11.69
C GLY A 55 -11.82 -1.81 10.38
N LYS A 56 -13.00 -2.12 9.80
CA LYS A 56 -13.08 -3.01 8.64
C LYS A 56 -13.88 -2.44 7.46
N THR A 57 -14.82 -1.56 7.71
CA THR A 57 -15.83 -1.22 6.71
C THR A 57 -15.93 0.26 6.40
N GLY A 58 -15.71 1.12 7.40
CA GLY A 58 -15.87 2.56 7.26
C GLY A 58 -14.71 3.25 6.54
N PRO A 59 -14.97 4.48 6.04
CA PRO A 59 -13.91 5.37 5.56
C PRO A 59 -12.90 5.69 6.66
N GLY A 60 -11.60 5.53 6.38
CA GLY A 60 -10.54 5.75 7.37
C GLY A 60 -10.42 4.67 8.45
N GLU A 61 -11.29 3.66 8.44
CA GLU A 61 -11.06 2.44 9.23
C GLU A 61 -10.02 1.56 8.53
N PHE A 62 -8.99 1.13 9.26
CA PHE A 62 -7.91 0.31 8.72
C PHE A 62 -7.72 -0.99 9.47
N HIS A 63 -7.31 -2.01 8.72
CA HIS A 63 -6.80 -3.26 9.27
C HIS A 63 -5.49 -3.61 8.57
N VAL A 64 -4.37 -3.21 9.17
CA VAL A 64 -3.02 -3.24 8.59
C VAL A 64 -2.93 -2.34 7.34
N PRO A 65 -3.00 -0.99 7.45
CA PRO A 65 -2.60 -0.09 6.36
C PRO A 65 -1.12 -0.34 6.08
N HIS A 66 -0.82 -0.97 4.91
CA HIS A 66 0.49 -1.53 4.65
C HIS A 66 1.31 -0.69 3.67
N GLY A 67 0.90 -0.58 2.43
CA GLY A 67 1.51 0.29 1.43
C GLY A 67 0.87 1.68 1.42
N VAL A 68 1.65 2.70 1.09
CA VAL A 68 1.17 4.07 0.88
C VAL A 68 1.81 4.66 -0.38
N TRP A 69 1.02 5.31 -1.21
CA TRP A 69 1.50 6.03 -2.39
C TRP A 69 0.89 7.42 -2.45
N VAL A 70 1.71 8.43 -2.77
CA VAL A 70 1.23 9.79 -3.04
C VAL A 70 1.33 10.06 -4.52
N HIS A 71 0.19 10.26 -5.16
CA HIS A 71 0.10 10.54 -6.57
C HIS A 71 0.37 12.01 -6.87
N THR A 72 0.81 12.31 -8.09
CA THR A 72 1.18 13.68 -8.52
C THR A 72 0.00 14.67 -8.51
N ASP A 73 -1.24 14.19 -8.51
CA ASP A 73 -2.45 15.01 -8.37
C ASP A 73 -2.84 15.31 -6.90
N GLY A 74 -2.04 14.83 -5.95
CA GLY A 74 -2.23 15.05 -4.51
C GLY A 74 -3.07 14.00 -3.80
N ARG A 75 -3.60 12.98 -4.50
CA ARG A 75 -4.29 11.87 -3.87
C ARG A 75 -3.31 10.93 -3.15
N VAL A 76 -3.74 10.41 -2.02
CA VAL A 76 -3.00 9.47 -1.18
C VAL A 76 -3.73 8.12 -1.22
N PHE A 77 -3.06 7.10 -1.73
CA PHE A 77 -3.56 5.74 -1.84
C PHE A 77 -2.97 4.89 -0.71
N VAL A 78 -3.81 4.20 0.02
CA VAL A 78 -3.40 3.37 1.16
C VAL A 78 -3.89 1.94 0.96
N ALA A 79 -2.97 0.99 0.85
CA ALA A 79 -3.28 -0.43 0.80
C ALA A 79 -3.74 -0.90 2.19
N ASP A 80 -5.04 -1.01 2.38
CA ASP A 80 -5.69 -1.49 3.60
C ASP A 80 -5.79 -3.02 3.56
N ARG A 81 -4.62 -3.65 3.78
CA ARG A 81 -4.29 -5.02 3.42
C ARG A 81 -5.33 -6.03 3.89
N GLU A 82 -5.58 -6.11 5.18
CA GLU A 82 -6.47 -7.14 5.74
C GLU A 82 -7.96 -6.82 5.52
N ASN A 83 -8.29 -5.65 4.95
CA ASN A 83 -9.62 -5.29 4.50
C ASN A 83 -9.81 -5.47 2.98
N ASN A 84 -8.80 -6.00 2.27
CA ASN A 84 -8.86 -6.33 0.83
C ASN A 84 -9.24 -5.13 -0.05
N ARG A 85 -8.70 -3.95 0.26
CA ARG A 85 -9.02 -2.71 -0.46
C ARG A 85 -7.84 -1.74 -0.50
N ILE A 86 -7.90 -0.79 -1.42
CA ILE A 86 -7.12 0.43 -1.38
C ILE A 86 -8.09 1.57 -1.04
N GLN A 87 -7.81 2.36 -0.02
CA GLN A 87 -8.54 3.58 0.29
C GLN A 87 -7.81 4.79 -0.27
N ILE A 88 -8.57 5.79 -0.73
CA ILE A 88 -8.08 6.98 -1.40
C ILE A 88 -8.46 8.20 -0.55
N PHE A 89 -7.48 9.05 -0.28
CA PHE A 89 -7.62 10.25 0.51
C PHE A 89 -7.07 11.46 -0.24
N ASP A 90 -7.49 12.66 0.16
CA ASP A 90 -6.79 13.87 -0.23
C ASP A 90 -5.53 14.10 0.64
N ALA A 91 -4.78 15.15 0.34
CA ALA A 91 -3.54 15.49 1.05
C ALA A 91 -3.73 15.86 2.53
N ASP A 92 -4.97 16.10 2.96
CA ASP A 92 -5.36 16.43 4.35
C ASP A 92 -5.93 15.20 5.08
N GLY A 93 -5.87 14.01 4.45
CA GLY A 93 -6.36 12.75 5.04
C GLY A 93 -7.87 12.58 5.01
N LYS A 94 -8.60 13.41 4.23
CA LYS A 94 -10.04 13.24 4.03
C LYS A 94 -10.29 12.14 3.01
N TYR A 95 -11.14 11.19 3.37
CA TYR A 95 -11.56 10.10 2.49
C TYR A 95 -12.24 10.63 1.21
N LEU A 96 -11.84 10.06 0.08
CA LEU A 96 -12.40 10.36 -1.24
C LEU A 96 -13.13 9.14 -1.83
N ASP A 97 -12.46 7.97 -1.87
CA ASP A 97 -12.97 6.78 -2.52
C ASP A 97 -12.26 5.52 -2.03
N GLN A 98 -12.65 4.35 -2.53
CA GLN A 98 -11.93 3.08 -2.32
C GLN A 98 -12.05 2.15 -3.53
N TRP A 99 -11.01 1.35 -3.74
CA TRP A 99 -11.00 0.24 -4.70
C TRP A 99 -11.08 -1.08 -3.96
N THR A 100 -11.97 -1.95 -4.40
CA THR A 100 -12.21 -3.27 -3.82
C THR A 100 -11.92 -4.38 -4.84
N GLY A 101 -12.06 -5.65 -4.41
CA GLY A 101 -11.81 -6.79 -5.30
C GLY A 101 -10.34 -7.22 -5.37
N LEU A 102 -9.52 -6.70 -4.48
CA LEU A 102 -8.12 -7.08 -4.28
C LEU A 102 -8.01 -8.18 -3.20
N ALA A 103 -6.93 -8.96 -3.24
CA ALA A 103 -6.66 -10.04 -2.29
C ALA A 103 -5.45 -9.72 -1.41
N ARG A 104 -5.67 -8.95 -0.36
CA ARG A 104 -4.65 -8.47 0.58
C ARG A 104 -3.54 -7.63 -0.08
N PRO A 105 -3.86 -6.45 -0.66
CA PRO A 105 -2.88 -5.58 -1.30
C PRO A 105 -1.79 -5.13 -0.31
N CYS A 106 -0.52 -5.30 -0.67
CA CYS A 106 0.60 -5.00 0.21
C CYS A 106 1.29 -3.67 -0.10
N ASP A 107 1.44 -3.36 -1.36
CA ASP A 107 2.23 -2.22 -1.84
C ASP A 107 1.54 -1.58 -3.04
N ILE A 108 1.98 -0.39 -3.42
CA ILE A 108 1.46 0.36 -4.56
C ILE A 108 2.63 1.04 -5.26
N TYR A 109 2.82 0.76 -6.54
CA TYR A 109 3.68 1.55 -7.42
C TYR A 109 2.85 2.11 -8.56
N VAL A 110 3.09 3.37 -8.93
CA VAL A 110 2.40 4.02 -10.06
C VAL A 110 3.43 4.50 -11.06
N ASP A 111 3.26 4.12 -12.32
CA ASP A 111 4.14 4.56 -13.40
C ASP A 111 3.76 5.94 -13.97
N ALA A 112 4.59 6.45 -14.90
CA ALA A 112 4.38 7.74 -15.53
C ALA A 112 3.11 7.82 -16.42
N ASN A 113 2.48 6.69 -16.72
CA ASN A 113 1.23 6.60 -17.47
C ASN A 113 0.00 6.45 -16.54
N ASN A 114 0.19 6.64 -15.23
CA ASN A 114 -0.84 6.44 -14.19
C ASN A 114 -1.37 5.00 -14.13
N VAL A 115 -0.53 4.03 -14.44
CA VAL A 115 -0.83 2.62 -14.26
C VAL A 115 -0.35 2.18 -12.89
N PHE A 116 -1.23 1.56 -12.13
CA PHE A 116 -1.00 1.08 -10.79
C PHE A 116 -0.59 -0.40 -10.81
N TYR A 117 0.49 -0.72 -10.13
CA TYR A 117 1.00 -2.07 -9.92
C TYR A 117 0.82 -2.41 -8.45
N VAL A 118 0.00 -3.40 -8.16
CA VAL A 118 -0.41 -3.75 -6.79
C VAL A 118 -0.09 -5.22 -6.52
N PRO A 119 0.94 -5.49 -5.72
CA PRO A 119 1.22 -6.84 -5.25
C PRO A 119 0.24 -7.23 -4.14
N GLU A 120 -0.27 -8.43 -4.24
CA GLU A 120 -1.27 -9.00 -3.34
C GLU A 120 -0.71 -10.20 -2.60
N LEU A 121 -0.85 -10.21 -1.28
CA LEU A 121 -0.22 -11.22 -0.42
C LEU A 121 -0.75 -12.64 -0.67
N ASP A 122 -1.96 -12.77 -1.19
CA ASP A 122 -2.57 -14.07 -1.50
C ASP A 122 -2.08 -14.65 -2.85
N GLY A 123 -0.99 -14.11 -3.42
CA GLY A 123 -0.29 -14.69 -4.54
C GLY A 123 -0.53 -14.02 -5.88
N PHE A 124 -1.28 -12.91 -5.90
CA PHE A 124 -1.62 -12.18 -7.11
C PHE A 124 -0.74 -10.95 -7.33
N MET A 125 -0.72 -10.50 -8.56
CA MET A 125 -0.21 -9.19 -8.96
C MET A 125 -1.28 -8.55 -9.85
N SER A 126 -1.83 -7.42 -9.43
CA SER A 126 -2.84 -6.70 -10.19
C SER A 126 -2.28 -5.43 -10.80
N ILE A 127 -2.68 -5.15 -12.04
CA ILE A 127 -2.48 -3.88 -12.72
C ILE A 127 -3.82 -3.18 -12.81
N LEU A 128 -3.89 -1.92 -12.35
CA LEU A 128 -5.12 -1.14 -12.35
C LEU A 128 -4.93 0.18 -13.09
N SER A 129 -6.04 0.71 -13.60
CA SER A 129 -6.13 2.08 -14.07
C SER A 129 -6.13 3.08 -12.90
N ILE A 130 -6.00 4.37 -13.21
CA ILE A 130 -6.14 5.48 -12.24
C ILE A 130 -7.56 5.57 -11.63
N ASP A 131 -8.54 4.94 -12.25
CA ASP A 131 -9.92 4.88 -11.80
C ASP A 131 -10.23 3.60 -11.00
N GLY A 132 -9.23 2.71 -10.85
CA GLY A 132 -9.33 1.46 -10.08
C GLY A 132 -9.85 0.26 -10.86
N ASP A 133 -10.00 0.38 -12.18
CA ASP A 133 -10.38 -0.74 -13.04
C ASP A 133 -9.20 -1.72 -13.16
N ILE A 134 -9.45 -3.00 -12.90
CA ILE A 134 -8.45 -4.04 -13.07
C ILE A 134 -8.20 -4.27 -14.57
N ILE A 135 -7.02 -3.90 -15.04
CA ILE A 135 -6.58 -4.07 -16.43
C ILE A 135 -6.07 -5.51 -16.64
N ALA A 136 -5.31 -6.02 -15.67
CA ALA A 136 -4.76 -7.36 -15.70
C ALA A 136 -4.49 -7.88 -14.29
N THR A 137 -4.61 -9.18 -14.12
CA THR A 137 -4.20 -9.89 -12.89
C THR A 137 -3.52 -11.18 -13.31
N TRP A 138 -2.43 -11.54 -12.63
CA TRP A 138 -1.82 -12.85 -12.82
C TRP A 138 -1.37 -13.43 -11.47
N ASP A 139 -1.41 -14.76 -11.40
CA ASP A 139 -0.89 -15.49 -10.26
C ASP A 139 0.65 -15.45 -10.26
N SER A 140 1.22 -15.54 -9.09
CA SER A 140 2.66 -15.76 -8.98
C SER A 140 3.03 -17.05 -9.72
N PRO A 141 4.03 -17.03 -10.65
CA PRO A 141 4.37 -18.17 -11.49
C PRO A 141 4.99 -19.34 -10.72
N LEU A 142 4.96 -19.31 -9.43
CA LEU A 142 5.60 -20.32 -8.61
C LEU A 142 4.56 -21.29 -8.10
N ASP A 143 4.53 -22.48 -8.69
CA ASP A 143 3.80 -23.70 -8.35
C ASP A 143 3.96 -24.20 -6.90
N ALA A 144 4.11 -23.33 -5.98
CA ALA A 144 4.60 -23.69 -4.66
C ALA A 144 3.58 -23.44 -3.56
N GLY A 145 2.33 -23.87 -3.68
CA GLY A 145 1.40 -24.00 -2.53
C GLY A 145 1.38 -22.82 -1.55
N TRP A 146 1.39 -21.62 -2.03
CA TRP A 146 1.83 -20.43 -1.31
C TRP A 146 0.71 -19.71 -0.59
N GLY A 147 0.75 -19.72 0.72
CA GLY A 147 0.01 -18.76 1.52
C GLY A 147 0.62 -17.36 1.62
N ASN A 148 1.69 -17.06 0.85
CA ASN A 148 2.38 -15.77 0.90
C ASN A 148 2.89 -15.37 -0.47
N GLY A 149 2.28 -14.38 -1.08
CA GLY A 149 2.54 -13.96 -2.45
C GLY A 149 3.42 -12.74 -2.61
N ALA A 150 3.10 -11.94 -3.62
CA ALA A 150 3.79 -10.70 -3.90
C ALA A 150 3.62 -9.70 -2.74
N HIS A 151 4.72 -9.06 -2.31
CA HIS A 151 4.71 -8.22 -1.13
C HIS A 151 5.16 -6.77 -1.39
N ALA A 152 6.11 -6.57 -2.30
CA ALA A 152 6.54 -5.26 -2.73
C ALA A 152 6.83 -5.26 -4.23
N VAL A 153 6.72 -4.09 -4.86
CA VAL A 153 6.88 -3.92 -6.30
C VAL A 153 7.68 -2.67 -6.63
N TRP A 154 8.48 -2.75 -7.69
CA TRP A 154 9.16 -1.62 -8.29
C TRP A 154 9.24 -1.77 -9.80
N VAL A 155 9.15 -0.66 -10.54
CA VAL A 155 9.35 -0.63 -11.99
C VAL A 155 10.56 0.24 -12.31
N ASP A 156 11.54 -0.30 -13.05
CA ASP A 156 12.72 0.46 -13.43
C ASP A 156 12.47 1.38 -14.64
N SER A 157 13.45 2.22 -14.97
CA SER A 157 13.37 3.19 -16.08
C SER A 157 13.18 2.56 -17.46
N ARG A 158 13.36 1.24 -17.59
CA ARG A 158 13.11 0.48 -18.83
C ARG A 158 11.71 -0.12 -18.85
N GLY A 159 11.00 -0.03 -17.74
CA GLY A 159 9.68 -0.64 -17.53
C GLY A 159 9.75 -2.10 -17.09
N ASP A 160 10.95 -2.61 -16.70
CA ASP A 160 11.06 -3.95 -16.11
C ASP A 160 10.49 -3.92 -14.69
N LEU A 161 9.69 -4.92 -14.37
CA LEU A 161 9.01 -5.06 -13.08
C LEU A 161 9.83 -5.94 -12.13
N TYR A 162 10.03 -5.48 -10.92
CA TYR A 162 10.66 -6.22 -9.83
C TYR A 162 9.63 -6.48 -8.74
N VAL A 163 9.41 -7.74 -8.40
CA VAL A 163 8.45 -8.15 -7.37
C VAL A 163 9.18 -8.91 -6.28
N ASN A 164 9.07 -8.40 -5.06
CA ASN A 164 9.52 -9.11 -3.87
C ASN A 164 8.41 -10.08 -3.42
N GLN A 165 8.77 -11.31 -3.15
CA GLN A 165 7.87 -12.33 -2.65
C GLN A 165 8.23 -12.70 -1.21
N ASN A 166 7.24 -12.60 -0.32
CA ASN A 166 7.37 -13.00 1.07
C ASN A 166 7.09 -14.51 1.22
N VAL A 167 8.05 -15.30 0.81
CA VAL A 167 7.97 -16.76 0.78
C VAL A 167 9.19 -17.36 1.47
N GLU A 168 9.15 -18.65 1.81
CA GLU A 168 10.33 -19.33 2.30
C GLU A 168 11.47 -19.19 1.28
N GLY A 169 12.60 -18.60 1.71
CA GLY A 169 13.72 -18.27 0.86
C GLY A 169 13.71 -16.86 0.25
N HIS A 170 12.74 -16.03 0.55
CA HIS A 170 12.64 -14.60 0.13
C HIS A 170 13.16 -14.34 -1.28
N ARG A 171 12.26 -14.25 -2.25
CA ARG A 171 12.64 -14.12 -3.66
C ARG A 171 12.40 -12.71 -4.18
N LEU A 172 13.31 -12.26 -5.04
CA LEU A 172 13.10 -11.12 -5.93
C LEU A 172 12.98 -11.64 -7.35
N VAL A 173 11.83 -11.42 -7.97
CA VAL A 173 11.55 -11.85 -9.35
C VAL A 173 11.56 -10.62 -10.24
N LYS A 174 12.28 -10.71 -11.37
CA LYS A 174 12.29 -9.69 -12.40
C LYS A 174 11.49 -10.16 -13.62
N TYR A 175 10.52 -9.35 -14.02
CA TYR A 175 9.76 -9.52 -15.26
C TYR A 175 10.25 -8.47 -16.27
N LEU A 176 10.67 -8.94 -17.44
CA LEU A 176 11.14 -8.06 -18.50
C LEU A 176 9.96 -7.51 -19.29
N ARG A 177 9.97 -6.20 -19.53
CA ARG A 177 9.06 -5.59 -20.49
C ARG A 177 9.40 -6.09 -21.90
N GLN A 178 8.39 -6.59 -22.62
CA GLN A 178 8.50 -6.98 -24.01
C GLN A 178 8.12 -5.82 -24.94
#